data_bc7240d98ff9f53c16d1d54514605130
#
_entry.id   bc7240d98ff9f53c16d1d54514605130
#
_cell.length_a   1.000
_cell.length_b   1.000
_cell.length_c   1.000
_cell.angle_alpha   90.00
_cell.angle_beta   90.00
_cell.angle_gamma   90.00
#
_symmetry.space_group_name_H-M   'P 1'
#
loop_
_entity.id
_entity.type
_entity.pdbx_description
1 polymer ?
#
loop_
_entity_poly.entity_id
_entity_poly.type
_entity_poly.pdbx_seq_one_letter_code
_entity_poly.pdbx_strand_id
1 'polypeptide(L)'
;MSKNSKAYKAAAELVDAGRLYRPIEAAKLAKETSSKNYDATVDVAIRLGVDPRKADQLVRGTVSLPHGTGKDVRVAVFAEGEKATEAEAAGADIVGTEALLEAINAGNLEFDVAIATPDQMAKVGRVARVLGPRGLMPNPKTGTVTADVAKAVADVKGGKISFRVDKAANLHAMIGKASFDAEKLAENYGALLEELLRIKPSSSRGIYLKKVTLSTTNGPGIPVDGSVQKNFAE
;
A
#
# COMPACT_ATOMS: atom_id res chain seq x y z
N MET A 1 -28.09 -1.98 13.09
CA MET A 1 -26.83 -2.70 12.85
C MET A 1 -27.04 -3.68 11.68
N SER A 2 -26.22 -3.60 10.63
CA SER A 2 -26.27 -4.58 9.54
C SER A 2 -25.85 -5.96 10.10
N LYS A 3 -26.64 -7.00 9.78
CA LYS A 3 -26.27 -8.37 10.17
C LYS A 3 -25.15 -8.86 9.25
N ASN A 4 -24.04 -9.32 9.82
CA ASN A 4 -22.98 -9.97 9.07
C ASN A 4 -23.50 -11.14 8.24
N SER A 5 -22.96 -11.33 7.04
CA SER A 5 -23.31 -12.44 6.16
C SER A 5 -23.04 -13.80 6.82
N LYS A 6 -23.69 -14.85 6.37
CA LYS A 6 -23.43 -16.23 6.88
C LYS A 6 -21.97 -16.62 6.65
N ALA A 7 -21.40 -16.28 5.48
CA ALA A 7 -20.01 -16.54 5.15
C ALA A 7 -19.05 -15.83 6.10
N TYR A 8 -19.29 -14.55 6.40
CA TYR A 8 -18.45 -13.82 7.36
C TYR A 8 -18.51 -14.43 8.77
N LYS A 9 -19.67 -14.88 9.21
CA LYS A 9 -19.81 -15.50 10.54
C LYS A 9 -19.01 -16.81 10.62
N ALA A 10 -19.13 -17.68 9.60
CA ALA A 10 -18.36 -18.91 9.53
C ALA A 10 -16.85 -18.64 9.49
N ALA A 11 -16.41 -17.64 8.72
CA ALA A 11 -15.01 -17.22 8.70
C ALA A 11 -14.53 -16.65 10.04
N ALA A 12 -15.38 -15.89 10.74
CA ALA A 12 -15.04 -15.29 12.04
C ALA A 12 -14.95 -16.34 13.17
N GLU A 13 -15.66 -17.44 13.07
CA GLU A 13 -15.57 -18.57 14.03
C GLU A 13 -14.22 -19.27 13.98
N LEU A 14 -13.49 -19.20 12.85
CA LEU A 14 -12.14 -19.74 12.71
C LEU A 14 -11.05 -18.88 13.38
N VAL A 15 -11.39 -17.62 13.70
CA VAL A 15 -10.44 -16.64 14.24
C VAL A 15 -10.70 -16.45 15.73
N ASP A 16 -9.73 -16.84 16.57
CA ASP A 16 -9.75 -16.47 17.99
C ASP A 16 -9.23 -15.03 18.17
N ALA A 17 -10.12 -14.12 18.48
CA ALA A 17 -9.81 -12.71 18.70
C ALA A 17 -8.94 -12.45 19.95
N GLY A 18 -8.87 -13.39 20.87
CA GLY A 18 -8.05 -13.32 22.09
C GLY A 18 -6.61 -13.80 21.89
N ARG A 19 -6.33 -14.49 20.78
CA ARG A 19 -5.00 -15.04 20.46
C ARG A 19 -4.24 -14.12 19.51
N LEU A 20 -2.94 -13.93 19.75
CA LEU A 20 -2.01 -13.35 18.80
C LEU A 20 -1.41 -14.47 17.95
N TYR A 21 -1.55 -14.37 16.64
CA TYR A 21 -1.04 -15.35 15.69
C TYR A 21 0.34 -14.96 15.18
N ARG A 22 1.20 -15.94 14.91
CA ARG A 22 2.42 -15.67 14.15
C ARG A 22 2.10 -15.20 12.73
N PRO A 23 2.99 -14.43 12.08
CA PRO A 23 2.72 -13.92 10.73
C PRO A 23 2.33 -15.00 9.71
N ILE A 24 3.03 -16.14 9.72
CA ILE A 24 2.73 -17.26 8.81
C ILE A 24 1.39 -17.92 9.13
N GLU A 25 1.05 -18.10 10.43
CA GLU A 25 -0.24 -18.63 10.85
C GLU A 25 -1.38 -17.70 10.43
N ALA A 26 -1.20 -16.40 10.65
CA ALA A 26 -2.16 -15.38 10.26
C ALA A 26 -2.36 -15.34 8.74
N ALA A 27 -1.29 -15.49 7.94
CA ALA A 27 -1.36 -15.57 6.49
C ALA A 27 -2.13 -16.80 6.01
N LYS A 28 -1.89 -17.99 6.62
CA LYS A 28 -2.65 -19.21 6.33
C LYS A 28 -4.13 -19.03 6.67
N LEU A 29 -4.43 -18.50 7.85
CA LEU A 29 -5.79 -18.26 8.31
C LEU A 29 -6.51 -17.19 7.43
N ALA A 30 -5.80 -16.16 6.96
CA ALA A 30 -6.33 -15.19 6.02
C ALA A 30 -6.75 -15.83 4.70
N LYS A 31 -5.98 -16.77 4.18
CA LYS A 31 -6.33 -17.55 2.97
C LYS A 31 -7.56 -18.43 3.21
N GLU A 32 -7.66 -19.11 4.35
CA GLU A 32 -8.79 -19.98 4.69
C GLU A 32 -10.09 -19.18 4.88
N THR A 33 -9.99 -17.99 5.49
CA THR A 33 -11.13 -17.10 5.74
C THR A 33 -11.50 -16.22 4.54
N SER A 34 -10.71 -16.27 3.46
CA SER A 34 -10.96 -15.49 2.25
C SER A 34 -12.19 -16.00 1.48
N SER A 35 -12.81 -15.11 0.70
CA SER A 35 -13.88 -15.50 -0.21
C SER A 35 -13.33 -16.38 -1.34
N LYS A 36 -14.04 -17.47 -1.66
CA LYS A 36 -13.71 -18.34 -2.80
C LYS A 36 -14.22 -17.80 -4.14
N ASN A 37 -15.04 -16.76 -4.13
CA ASN A 37 -15.70 -16.25 -5.33
C ASN A 37 -14.82 -15.25 -6.11
N TYR A 38 -13.80 -14.70 -5.50
CA TYR A 38 -12.87 -13.75 -6.11
C TYR A 38 -11.52 -13.79 -5.38
N ASP A 39 -10.47 -13.35 -6.04
CA ASP A 39 -9.14 -13.24 -5.44
C ASP A 39 -9.06 -12.00 -4.53
N ALA A 40 -9.30 -12.24 -3.23
CA ALA A 40 -9.37 -11.19 -2.23
C ALA A 40 -7.99 -10.54 -2.01
N THR A 41 -7.98 -9.23 -1.81
CA THR A 41 -6.76 -8.53 -1.37
C THR A 41 -6.51 -8.83 0.10
N VAL A 42 -5.25 -9.05 0.44
CA VAL A 42 -4.78 -9.21 1.84
C VAL A 42 -4.18 -7.89 2.28
N ASP A 43 -4.82 -7.28 3.27
CA ASP A 43 -4.44 -5.99 3.83
C ASP A 43 -3.93 -6.16 5.27
N VAL A 44 -2.97 -5.34 5.64
CA VAL A 44 -2.51 -5.22 7.03
C VAL A 44 -2.85 -3.84 7.58
N ALA A 45 -3.42 -3.82 8.77
CA ALA A 45 -3.67 -2.62 9.55
C ALA A 45 -2.76 -2.62 10.78
N ILE A 46 -1.93 -1.59 10.93
CA ILE A 46 -0.96 -1.47 12.02
C ILE A 46 -1.25 -0.20 12.79
N ARG A 47 -1.53 -0.34 14.10
CA ARG A 47 -1.62 0.81 14.99
C ARG A 47 -0.24 1.13 15.56
N LEU A 48 0.24 2.34 15.26
CA LEU A 48 1.54 2.82 15.71
C LEU A 48 1.44 3.63 17.01
N GLY A 49 2.53 3.65 17.76
CA GLY A 49 2.69 4.46 18.97
C GLY A 49 3.20 5.87 18.65
N VAL A 50 2.58 6.56 17.69
CA VAL A 50 2.93 7.92 17.27
C VAL A 50 1.76 8.88 17.47
N ASP A 51 2.05 10.16 17.56
CA ASP A 51 1.04 11.22 17.54
C ASP A 51 0.99 11.88 16.16
N PRO A 52 -0.03 11.56 15.32
CA PRO A 52 -0.12 12.07 13.95
C PRO A 52 -0.38 13.59 13.87
N ARG A 53 -0.65 14.25 14.99
CA ARG A 53 -0.80 15.71 15.07
C ARG A 53 0.55 16.43 15.03
N LYS A 54 1.63 15.73 15.40
CA LYS A 54 2.99 16.24 15.39
C LYS A 54 3.64 15.96 14.04
N ALA A 55 4.16 16.99 13.40
CA ALA A 55 4.77 16.87 12.07
C ALA A 55 6.01 15.96 12.05
N ASP A 56 6.76 15.88 13.15
CA ASP A 56 7.93 15.03 13.36
C ASP A 56 7.59 13.56 13.59
N GLN A 57 6.33 13.25 13.95
CA GLN A 57 5.83 11.89 14.16
C GLN A 57 4.94 11.37 13.01
N LEU A 58 4.85 12.13 11.93
CA LEU A 58 4.07 11.75 10.76
C LEU A 58 4.85 10.71 9.93
N VAL A 59 4.55 9.44 10.15
CA VAL A 59 5.17 8.32 9.44
C VAL A 59 4.57 8.19 8.04
N ARG A 60 5.44 8.25 7.04
CA ARG A 60 5.12 7.99 5.63
C ARG A 60 6.35 7.47 4.92
N GLY A 61 6.17 6.55 4.02
CA GLY A 61 7.27 5.96 3.27
C GLY A 61 6.79 5.13 2.09
N THR A 62 7.72 4.44 1.51
CA THR A 62 7.48 3.45 0.45
C THR A 62 8.25 2.19 0.79
N VAL A 63 7.72 1.05 0.40
CA VAL A 63 8.37 -0.24 0.51
C VAL A 63 8.21 -0.99 -0.81
N SER A 64 9.25 -1.66 -1.23
CA SER A 64 9.18 -2.59 -2.35
C SER A 64 8.92 -3.97 -1.79
N LEU A 65 7.78 -4.55 -2.18
CA LEU A 65 7.40 -5.90 -1.75
C LEU A 65 8.17 -6.93 -2.59
N PRO A 66 8.87 -7.89 -1.99
CA PRO A 66 9.68 -8.86 -2.73
C PRO A 66 8.87 -9.71 -3.71
N HIS A 67 7.61 -9.98 -3.40
CA HIS A 67 6.71 -10.76 -4.28
C HIS A 67 5.67 -9.89 -5.00
N GLY A 68 5.83 -8.56 -4.96
CA GLY A 68 4.86 -7.63 -5.54
C GLY A 68 3.52 -7.63 -4.81
N THR A 69 2.54 -6.96 -5.40
CA THR A 69 1.18 -6.82 -4.85
C THR A 69 0.18 -7.80 -5.44
N GLY A 70 0.52 -8.46 -6.57
CA GLY A 70 -0.41 -9.31 -7.33
C GLY A 70 -1.55 -8.53 -8.02
N LYS A 71 -1.42 -7.21 -8.13
CA LYS A 71 -2.34 -6.34 -8.86
C LYS A 71 -1.60 -5.74 -10.05
N ASP A 72 -2.21 -5.80 -11.22
CA ASP A 72 -1.74 -5.04 -12.38
C ASP A 72 -2.01 -3.56 -12.15
N VAL A 73 -0.95 -2.83 -11.84
CA VAL A 73 -1.01 -1.39 -11.53
C VAL A 73 -0.91 -0.60 -12.82
N ARG A 74 -1.92 0.20 -13.12
CA ARG A 74 -1.89 1.13 -14.25
C ARG A 74 -1.16 2.41 -13.85
N VAL A 75 -0.07 2.71 -14.56
CA VAL A 75 0.82 3.82 -14.25
C VAL A 75 0.61 4.94 -15.26
N ALA A 76 0.26 6.12 -14.76
CA ALA A 76 0.22 7.35 -15.55
C ALA A 76 1.49 8.16 -15.32
N VAL A 77 2.10 8.67 -16.39
CA VAL A 77 3.33 9.44 -16.32
C VAL A 77 3.14 10.83 -16.94
N PHE A 78 3.39 11.85 -16.12
CA PHE A 78 3.44 13.24 -16.57
C PHE A 78 4.87 13.56 -16.99
N ALA A 79 5.17 13.40 -18.27
CA ALA A 79 6.45 13.70 -18.89
C ALA A 79 6.25 14.21 -20.33
N GLU A 80 7.24 14.95 -20.81
CA GLU A 80 7.31 15.47 -22.19
C GLU A 80 8.66 15.16 -22.82
N GLY A 81 8.71 15.07 -24.16
CA GLY A 81 9.93 14.84 -24.94
C GLY A 81 10.54 13.47 -24.70
N GLU A 82 11.86 13.39 -24.56
CA GLU A 82 12.61 12.15 -24.39
C GLU A 82 12.16 11.33 -23.18
N LYS A 83 11.77 11.99 -22.08
CA LYS A 83 11.28 11.32 -20.86
C LYS A 83 9.93 10.65 -21.06
N ALA A 84 9.13 11.11 -22.02
CA ALA A 84 7.88 10.44 -22.36
C ALA A 84 8.16 9.12 -23.09
N THR A 85 9.08 9.11 -24.04
CA THR A 85 9.48 7.89 -24.75
C THR A 85 10.17 6.87 -23.84
N GLU A 86 10.98 7.35 -22.87
CA GLU A 86 11.57 6.49 -21.83
C GLU A 86 10.48 5.84 -20.94
N ALA A 87 9.43 6.61 -20.57
CA ALA A 87 8.31 6.10 -19.79
C ALA A 87 7.51 5.03 -20.55
N GLU A 88 7.25 5.24 -21.82
CA GLU A 88 6.58 4.25 -22.69
C GLU A 88 7.41 2.98 -22.83
N ALA A 89 8.72 3.12 -23.07
CA ALA A 89 9.65 1.98 -23.15
C ALA A 89 9.73 1.19 -21.83
N ALA A 90 9.61 1.87 -20.69
CA ALA A 90 9.55 1.25 -19.36
C ALA A 90 8.18 0.59 -19.06
N GLY A 91 7.19 0.74 -19.95
CA GLY A 91 5.89 0.11 -19.84
C GLY A 91 4.85 0.95 -19.08
N ALA A 92 4.96 2.27 -19.07
CA ALA A 92 3.87 3.12 -18.56
C ALA A 92 2.61 2.96 -19.42
N ASP A 93 1.43 2.94 -18.78
CA ASP A 93 0.17 2.68 -19.47
C ASP A 93 -0.40 3.94 -20.12
N ILE A 94 -0.18 5.10 -19.50
CA ILE A 94 -0.63 6.39 -20.00
C ILE A 94 0.51 7.40 -19.84
N VAL A 95 0.94 8.00 -20.96
CA VAL A 95 2.03 8.98 -20.96
C VAL A 95 1.56 10.28 -21.61
N GLY A 96 1.94 11.41 -21.04
CA GLY A 96 1.62 12.73 -21.56
C GLY A 96 1.32 13.72 -20.45
N THR A 97 1.08 14.99 -20.81
CA THR A 97 0.77 16.01 -19.81
C THR A 97 -0.61 16.62 -20.06
N GLU A 98 -0.84 17.26 -21.19
CA GLU A 98 -2.09 18.02 -21.42
C GLU A 98 -3.30 17.10 -21.55
N ALA A 99 -3.20 16.02 -22.33
CA ALA A 99 -4.28 15.04 -22.49
C ALA A 99 -4.66 14.38 -21.16
N LEU A 100 -3.66 14.06 -20.30
CA LEU A 100 -3.89 13.53 -18.96
C LEU A 100 -4.59 14.55 -18.06
N LEU A 101 -4.21 15.83 -18.12
CA LEU A 101 -4.83 16.89 -17.33
C LEU A 101 -6.30 17.09 -17.74
N GLU A 102 -6.61 17.04 -19.02
CA GLU A 102 -7.98 17.13 -19.53
C GLU A 102 -8.82 15.92 -19.08
N ALA A 103 -8.29 14.70 -19.20
CA ALA A 103 -8.96 13.48 -18.73
C ALA A 103 -9.26 13.54 -17.23
N ILE A 104 -8.31 14.00 -16.42
CA ILE A 104 -8.47 14.15 -14.96
C ILE A 104 -9.54 15.20 -14.63
N ASN A 105 -9.56 16.33 -15.33
CA ASN A 105 -10.57 17.39 -15.15
C ASN A 105 -11.96 16.90 -15.55
N ALA A 106 -12.05 16.05 -16.58
CA ALA A 106 -13.29 15.38 -16.98
C ALA A 106 -13.74 14.28 -16.00
N GLY A 107 -12.93 13.97 -14.98
CA GLY A 107 -13.21 12.94 -13.96
C GLY A 107 -12.77 11.53 -14.36
N ASN A 108 -12.12 11.37 -15.49
CA ASN A 108 -11.61 10.09 -15.97
C ASN A 108 -10.23 9.83 -15.36
N LEU A 109 -10.18 8.83 -14.44
CA LEU A 109 -8.99 8.45 -13.67
C LEU A 109 -8.77 6.95 -13.83
N GLU A 110 -8.28 6.57 -15.01
CA GLU A 110 -8.05 5.16 -15.36
C GLU A 110 -6.65 4.66 -14.97
N PHE A 111 -6.05 5.23 -13.93
CA PHE A 111 -4.74 4.85 -13.42
C PHE A 111 -4.75 4.72 -11.90
N ASP A 112 -3.84 3.90 -11.39
CA ASP A 112 -3.70 3.62 -9.96
C ASP A 112 -2.54 4.41 -9.33
N VAL A 113 -1.52 4.75 -10.12
CA VAL A 113 -0.36 5.54 -9.65
C VAL A 113 -0.01 6.59 -10.69
N ALA A 114 0.30 7.81 -10.22
CA ALA A 114 0.79 8.89 -11.04
C ALA A 114 2.25 9.20 -10.72
N ILE A 115 3.08 9.23 -11.75
CA ILE A 115 4.49 9.64 -11.70
C ILE A 115 4.62 10.96 -12.46
N ALA A 116 5.45 11.87 -11.97
CA ALA A 116 5.67 13.15 -12.64
C ALA A 116 7.16 13.51 -12.66
N THR A 117 7.61 14.13 -13.72
CA THR A 117 8.89 14.82 -13.72
C THR A 117 8.78 16.13 -12.93
N PRO A 118 9.86 16.60 -12.27
CA PRO A 118 9.82 17.83 -11.49
C PRO A 118 9.31 19.04 -12.30
N ASP A 119 9.65 19.10 -13.59
CA ASP A 119 9.26 20.19 -14.49
C ASP A 119 7.75 20.24 -14.72
N GLN A 120 7.07 19.09 -14.75
CA GLN A 120 5.62 19.00 -14.97
C GLN A 120 4.79 19.22 -13.70
N MET A 121 5.41 19.27 -12.53
CA MET A 121 4.70 19.44 -11.25
C MET A 121 3.88 20.73 -11.18
N ALA A 122 4.33 21.80 -11.85
CA ALA A 122 3.58 23.05 -11.93
C ALA A 122 2.23 22.87 -12.66
N LYS A 123 2.22 22.05 -13.73
CA LYS A 123 1.00 21.71 -14.48
C LYS A 123 0.12 20.74 -13.68
N VAL A 124 0.71 19.69 -13.08
CA VAL A 124 0.01 18.73 -12.22
C VAL A 124 -0.64 19.39 -11.00
N GLY A 125 -0.04 20.47 -10.48
CA GLY A 125 -0.61 21.28 -9.39
C GLY A 125 -2.02 21.82 -9.70
N ARG A 126 -2.37 22.04 -10.96
CA ARG A 126 -3.71 22.51 -11.37
C ARG A 126 -4.80 21.48 -11.08
N VAL A 127 -4.48 20.19 -11.14
CA VAL A 127 -5.41 19.08 -10.87
C VAL A 127 -5.24 18.49 -9.46
N ALA A 128 -4.41 19.09 -8.61
CA ALA A 128 -4.15 18.63 -7.25
C ALA A 128 -5.43 18.49 -6.40
N ARG A 129 -6.45 19.34 -6.68
CA ARG A 129 -7.75 19.29 -6.00
C ARG A 129 -8.50 17.97 -6.28
N VAL A 130 -8.26 17.35 -7.44
CA VAL A 130 -8.88 16.07 -7.84
C VAL A 130 -8.01 14.90 -7.38
N LEU A 131 -6.68 14.97 -7.60
CA LEU A 131 -5.73 13.89 -7.29
C LEU A 131 -5.46 13.76 -5.80
N GLY A 132 -5.44 14.89 -5.06
CA GLY A 132 -5.08 14.91 -3.64
C GLY A 132 -5.98 14.06 -2.75
N PRO A 133 -7.32 14.23 -2.76
CA PRO A 133 -8.25 13.43 -1.96
C PRO A 133 -8.22 11.93 -2.28
N ARG A 134 -7.85 11.56 -3.51
CA ARG A 134 -7.74 10.18 -3.97
C ARG A 134 -6.38 9.55 -3.69
N GLY A 135 -5.42 10.31 -3.15
CA GLY A 135 -4.08 9.82 -2.87
C GLY A 135 -3.20 9.60 -4.11
N LEU A 136 -3.65 10.08 -5.28
CA LEU A 136 -2.96 9.90 -6.57
C LEU A 136 -1.97 11.04 -6.88
N MET A 137 -1.82 12.02 -6.00
CA MET A 137 -0.92 13.16 -6.21
C MET A 137 0.55 12.71 -6.13
N PRO A 138 1.36 12.94 -7.18
CA PRO A 138 2.78 12.66 -7.14
C PRO A 138 3.49 13.40 -6.00
N ASN A 139 4.43 12.73 -5.33
CA ASN A 139 5.15 13.28 -4.19
C ASN A 139 6.64 12.91 -4.23
N PRO A 140 7.57 13.87 -4.05
CA PRO A 140 9.01 13.57 -4.00
C PRO A 140 9.38 12.59 -2.89
N LYS A 141 8.69 12.63 -1.75
CA LYS A 141 9.00 11.74 -0.60
C LYS A 141 8.61 10.28 -0.83
N THR A 142 7.71 10.02 -1.77
CA THR A 142 7.33 8.66 -2.19
C THR A 142 8.06 8.22 -3.46
N GLY A 143 8.98 9.07 -3.98
CA GLY A 143 9.73 8.79 -5.19
C GLY A 143 8.90 8.80 -6.47
N THR A 144 7.66 9.31 -6.42
CA THR A 144 6.77 9.46 -7.59
C THR A 144 6.99 10.79 -8.33
N VAL A 145 7.83 11.68 -7.79
CA VAL A 145 8.37 12.84 -8.51
C VAL A 145 9.86 12.61 -8.67
N THR A 146 10.30 12.30 -9.87
CA THR A 146 11.69 11.98 -10.19
C THR A 146 12.04 12.35 -11.61
N ALA A 147 13.34 12.57 -11.85
CA ALA A 147 13.91 12.74 -13.19
C ALA A 147 14.10 11.38 -13.91
N ASP A 148 14.32 10.31 -13.14
CA ASP A 148 14.47 8.93 -13.63
C ASP A 148 13.12 8.23 -13.66
N VAL A 149 12.40 8.45 -14.76
CA VAL A 149 11.03 7.97 -14.93
C VAL A 149 11.01 6.46 -15.16
N ALA A 150 11.97 5.93 -15.93
CA ALA A 150 12.03 4.52 -16.26
C ALA A 150 12.15 3.64 -15.00
N LYS A 151 13.06 4.03 -14.10
CA LYS A 151 13.22 3.34 -12.82
C LYS A 151 11.97 3.44 -11.95
N ALA A 152 11.33 4.61 -11.89
CA ALA A 152 10.14 4.79 -11.08
C ALA A 152 8.95 3.92 -11.58
N VAL A 153 8.78 3.80 -12.90
CA VAL A 153 7.77 2.92 -13.51
C VAL A 153 8.07 1.45 -13.19
N ALA A 154 9.34 1.03 -13.35
CA ALA A 154 9.76 -0.33 -13.03
C ALA A 154 9.55 -0.66 -11.54
N ASP A 155 9.90 0.25 -10.64
CA ASP A 155 9.71 0.10 -9.19
C ASP A 155 8.22 -0.07 -8.84
N VAL A 156 7.34 0.76 -9.40
CA VAL A 156 5.89 0.71 -9.14
C VAL A 156 5.30 -0.60 -9.68
N LYS A 157 5.65 -1.00 -10.90
CA LYS A 157 5.23 -2.28 -11.49
C LYS A 157 5.84 -3.49 -10.75
N GLY A 158 7.03 -3.32 -10.18
CA GLY A 158 7.69 -4.31 -9.33
C GLY A 158 7.07 -4.47 -7.94
N GLY A 159 6.00 -3.73 -7.62
CA GLY A 159 5.28 -3.88 -6.35
C GLY A 159 5.70 -2.91 -5.25
N LYS A 160 6.25 -1.74 -5.62
CA LYS A 160 6.50 -0.66 -4.67
C LYS A 160 5.17 -0.03 -4.24
N ILE A 161 4.88 -0.11 -2.96
CA ILE A 161 3.71 0.52 -2.35
C ILE A 161 4.10 1.72 -1.51
N SER A 162 3.22 2.71 -1.45
CA SER A 162 3.35 3.84 -0.54
C SER A 162 2.41 3.68 0.64
N PHE A 163 2.85 4.08 1.82
CA PHE A 163 2.04 4.05 3.01
C PHE A 163 2.12 5.36 3.78
N ARG A 164 1.05 5.66 4.50
CA ARG A 164 0.93 6.85 5.33
C ARG A 164 0.08 6.55 6.54
N VAL A 165 0.49 7.10 7.70
CA VAL A 165 -0.30 7.06 8.93
C VAL A 165 -1.52 7.97 8.81
N ASP A 166 -2.68 7.49 9.26
CA ASP A 166 -3.91 8.23 9.35
C ASP A 166 -3.97 9.12 10.62
N LYS A 167 -5.09 9.84 10.79
CA LYS A 167 -5.31 10.73 11.95
C LYS A 167 -5.45 9.98 13.28
N ALA A 168 -5.69 8.67 13.25
CA ALA A 168 -5.84 7.80 14.41
C ALA A 168 -4.56 7.00 14.72
N ALA A 169 -3.44 7.32 14.07
CA ALA A 169 -2.17 6.61 14.15
C ALA A 169 -2.21 5.17 13.62
N ASN A 170 -3.13 4.87 12.70
CA ASN A 170 -3.15 3.61 11.98
C ASN A 170 -2.48 3.76 10.62
N LEU A 171 -1.85 2.69 10.19
CA LEU A 171 -1.29 2.51 8.87
C LEU A 171 -2.02 1.35 8.21
N HIS A 172 -2.39 1.52 6.95
CA HIS A 172 -3.02 0.50 6.13
C HIS A 172 -2.16 0.27 4.89
N ALA A 173 -1.87 -1.00 4.62
CA ALA A 173 -1.08 -1.39 3.46
C ALA A 173 -1.56 -2.74 2.91
N MET A 174 -1.58 -2.86 1.60
CA MET A 174 -1.80 -4.13 0.91
C MET A 174 -0.50 -4.92 0.87
N ILE A 175 -0.54 -6.21 1.21
CA ILE A 175 0.62 -7.09 1.20
C ILE A 175 0.54 -8.18 0.14
N GLY A 176 -0.59 -8.32 -0.55
CA GLY A 176 -0.74 -9.27 -1.64
C GLY A 176 -2.18 -9.70 -1.88
N LYS A 177 -2.32 -10.82 -2.55
CA LYS A 177 -3.59 -11.46 -2.87
C LYS A 177 -3.75 -12.79 -2.12
N ALA A 178 -4.99 -13.21 -1.91
CA ALA A 178 -5.29 -14.51 -1.28
C ALA A 178 -4.78 -15.71 -2.10
N SER A 179 -4.57 -15.52 -3.41
CA SER A 179 -3.94 -16.51 -4.31
C SER A 179 -2.46 -16.74 -4.01
N PHE A 180 -1.78 -15.80 -3.35
CA PHE A 180 -0.36 -15.95 -2.99
C PHE A 180 -0.17 -17.07 -1.97
N ASP A 181 1.04 -17.66 -1.97
CA ASP A 181 1.44 -18.60 -0.92
C ASP A 181 1.55 -17.86 0.42
N ALA A 182 1.26 -18.56 1.53
CA ALA A 182 1.31 -17.96 2.85
C ALA A 182 2.72 -17.44 3.21
N GLU A 183 3.76 -18.12 2.74
CA GLU A 183 5.16 -17.72 2.90
C GLU A 183 5.43 -16.38 2.20
N LYS A 184 4.97 -16.21 0.94
CA LYS A 184 5.11 -14.95 0.18
C LYS A 184 4.40 -13.78 0.87
N LEU A 185 3.22 -14.02 1.45
CA LEU A 185 2.49 -13.02 2.22
C LEU A 185 3.24 -12.65 3.51
N ALA A 186 3.83 -13.64 4.19
CA ALA A 186 4.62 -13.41 5.39
C ALA A 186 5.92 -12.64 5.09
N GLU A 187 6.59 -12.92 3.97
CA GLU A 187 7.77 -12.18 3.53
C GLU A 187 7.45 -10.74 3.13
N ASN A 188 6.34 -10.52 2.41
CA ASN A 188 5.86 -9.17 2.08
C ASN A 188 5.50 -8.38 3.36
N TYR A 189 4.87 -9.03 4.33
CA TYR A 189 4.60 -8.44 5.64
C TYR A 189 5.91 -8.08 6.35
N GLY A 190 6.89 -8.98 6.32
CA GLY A 190 8.22 -8.78 6.91
C GLY A 190 8.92 -7.55 6.32
N ALA A 191 8.95 -7.42 4.99
CA ALA A 191 9.54 -6.28 4.31
C ALA A 191 8.87 -4.95 4.71
N LEU A 192 7.53 -4.94 4.84
CA LEU A 192 6.81 -3.77 5.33
C LEU A 192 7.17 -3.43 6.77
N LEU A 193 7.28 -4.44 7.64
CA LEU A 193 7.58 -4.24 9.05
C LEU A 193 9.01 -3.72 9.26
N GLU A 194 9.98 -4.27 8.54
CA GLU A 194 11.38 -3.80 8.56
C GLU A 194 11.48 -2.34 8.14
N GLU A 195 10.81 -1.95 7.07
CA GLU A 195 10.79 -0.55 6.63
C GLU A 195 10.14 0.37 7.67
N LEU A 196 9.04 -0.06 8.29
CA LEU A 196 8.40 0.69 9.37
C LEU A 196 9.32 0.90 10.58
N LEU A 197 10.09 -0.12 10.94
CA LEU A 197 11.05 -0.03 12.04
C LEU A 197 12.22 0.87 11.67
N ARG A 198 12.67 0.86 10.40
CA ARG A 198 13.74 1.72 9.88
C ARG A 198 13.37 3.21 9.94
N ILE A 199 12.12 3.55 9.61
CA ILE A 199 11.65 4.95 9.57
C ILE A 199 11.02 5.40 10.90
N LYS A 200 11.15 4.62 11.97
CA LYS A 200 10.63 4.98 13.30
C LYS A 200 11.14 6.34 13.73
N PRO A 201 10.26 7.33 14.03
CA PRO A 201 10.68 8.62 14.53
C PRO A 201 11.41 8.51 15.89
N SER A 202 12.52 9.22 16.06
CA SER A 202 13.26 9.27 17.33
C SER A 202 12.43 9.86 18.49
N SER A 203 11.47 10.71 18.15
CA SER A 203 10.52 11.31 19.10
C SER A 203 9.42 10.35 19.58
N SER A 204 9.25 9.18 18.94
CA SER A 204 8.29 8.16 19.36
C SER A 204 8.85 7.37 20.55
N ARG A 205 8.25 7.60 21.74
CA ARG A 205 8.62 6.92 23.00
C ARG A 205 7.69 5.73 23.26
N GLY A 206 8.23 4.67 23.88
CA GLY A 206 7.47 3.48 24.26
C GLY A 206 7.25 2.50 23.13
N ILE A 207 6.14 1.73 23.21
CA ILE A 207 5.81 0.67 22.26
C ILE A 207 5.41 1.30 20.92
N TYR A 208 6.20 1.04 19.87
CA TYR A 208 5.96 1.59 18.52
C TYR A 208 4.86 0.84 17.77
N LEU A 209 4.92 -0.49 17.77
CA LEU A 209 3.88 -1.35 17.18
C LEU A 209 2.88 -1.74 18.28
N LYS A 210 1.74 -1.07 18.35
CA LYS A 210 0.73 -1.32 19.39
C LYS A 210 -0.19 -2.50 19.06
N LYS A 211 -0.61 -2.59 17.82
CA LYS A 211 -1.50 -3.65 17.33
C LYS A 211 -1.28 -3.86 15.86
N VAL A 212 -1.25 -5.12 15.45
CA VAL A 212 -1.20 -5.53 14.04
C VAL A 212 -2.40 -6.42 13.77
N THR A 213 -3.06 -6.21 12.65
CA THR A 213 -4.22 -7.01 12.24
C THR A 213 -4.11 -7.26 10.75
N LEU A 214 -4.20 -8.52 10.36
CA LEU A 214 -4.29 -8.94 8.97
C LEU A 214 -5.76 -9.17 8.62
N SER A 215 -6.19 -8.81 7.43
CA SER A 215 -7.55 -9.06 6.95
C SER A 215 -7.58 -9.26 5.46
N THR A 216 -8.58 -9.99 4.99
CA THR A 216 -8.89 -10.10 3.56
C THR A 216 -10.09 -9.23 3.23
N THR A 217 -10.26 -8.89 1.96
CA THR A 217 -11.46 -8.15 1.50
C THR A 217 -12.72 -8.89 1.93
N ASN A 218 -13.56 -8.23 2.75
CA ASN A 218 -14.75 -8.79 3.39
C ASN A 218 -14.50 -9.94 4.39
N GLY A 219 -13.25 -10.20 4.77
CA GLY A 219 -12.89 -11.20 5.78
C GLY A 219 -12.81 -10.62 7.20
N PRO A 220 -12.71 -11.49 8.22
CA PRO A 220 -12.48 -11.07 9.59
C PRO A 220 -11.05 -10.54 9.79
N GLY A 221 -10.87 -9.71 10.82
CA GLY A 221 -9.54 -9.25 11.22
C GLY A 221 -8.84 -10.29 12.09
N ILE A 222 -7.63 -10.67 11.71
CA ILE A 222 -6.79 -11.68 12.38
C ILE A 222 -5.70 -10.93 13.15
N PRO A 223 -5.68 -11.02 14.51
CA PRO A 223 -4.63 -10.37 15.30
C PRO A 223 -3.27 -11.02 15.07
N VAL A 224 -2.26 -10.20 14.75
CA VAL A 224 -0.89 -10.67 14.50
C VAL A 224 0.03 -10.22 15.64
N ASP A 225 0.95 -11.08 16.03
CA ASP A 225 1.96 -10.73 17.03
C ASP A 225 3.02 -9.79 16.43
N GLY A 226 2.95 -8.51 16.79
CA GLY A 226 3.89 -7.49 16.38
C GLY A 226 5.29 -7.59 17.03
N SER A 227 5.49 -8.50 17.97
CA SER A 227 6.80 -8.73 18.60
C SER A 227 7.72 -9.59 17.71
N VAL A 228 7.15 -10.37 16.80
CA VAL A 228 7.87 -11.16 15.81
C VAL A 228 8.44 -10.23 14.75
N GLN A 229 9.77 -10.03 14.76
CA GLN A 229 10.47 -9.10 13.87
C GLN A 229 11.45 -9.80 12.91
N LYS A 230 11.55 -11.12 12.97
CA LYS A 230 12.41 -11.97 12.12
C LYS A 230 11.73 -13.30 11.89
N ASN A 231 12.17 -14.04 10.85
CA ASN A 231 11.69 -15.38 10.53
C ASN A 231 10.17 -15.41 10.35
N PHE A 232 9.64 -14.48 9.54
CA PHE A 232 8.20 -14.32 9.37
C PHE A 232 7.52 -15.51 8.67
N ALA A 233 8.30 -16.31 7.94
CA ALA A 233 7.84 -17.50 7.21
C ALA A 233 7.94 -18.81 8.02
N GLU A 234 8.43 -18.75 9.27
CA GLU A 234 8.56 -19.91 10.19
C GLU A 234 7.41 -20.04 11.19
#